data_ebdb90007005073e34cb51f4caef23f4
#
_entry.id   ebdb90007005073e34cb51f4caef23f4
#
_cell.length_a   1.000
_cell.length_b   1.000
_cell.length_c   1.000
_cell.angle_alpha   90.00
_cell.angle_beta   90.00
_cell.angle_gamma   90.00
#
_symmetry.space_group_name_H-M   'P 1'
#
loop_
_entity.id
_entity.type
_entity.pdbx_description
1 polymer ?
#
loop_
_entity_poly.entity_id
_entity_poly.type
_entity_poly.pdbx_seq_one_letter_code
_entity_poly.pdbx_strand_id
1 'polypeptide(L)'
;MAAIHIIVGSVMGTALEVAQAVEQEFRHAGHEVRLNAGFRKGQLDDNPAEVILICTSNTGMGDLPLNIVPFYDHLKNDYPRIAGHRYGIINLGDSSYPNFAQAGKTLDETMADLGAQRIGEPLVLDAIDIDDPITAARTWAKNWSNQL
;
A
#
# COMPACT_ATOMS: atom_id res chain seq x y z
N MET A 1 10.77 -11.60 12.02
CA MET A 1 9.52 -11.92 11.31
C MET A 1 8.43 -10.97 11.73
N ALA A 2 7.67 -10.45 10.80
CA ALA A 2 6.55 -9.55 11.05
C ALA A 2 5.27 -10.11 10.41
N ALA A 3 4.12 -9.63 10.87
CA ALA A 3 2.84 -9.85 10.19
C ALA A 3 2.57 -8.63 9.32
N ILE A 4 2.31 -8.83 8.04
CA ILE A 4 2.12 -7.76 7.06
C ILE A 4 0.74 -7.91 6.41
N HIS A 5 -0.05 -6.84 6.47
CA HIS A 5 -1.35 -6.77 5.79
C HIS A 5 -1.20 -5.88 4.57
N ILE A 6 -1.25 -6.47 3.38
CA ILE A 6 -1.17 -5.73 2.12
C ILE A 6 -2.58 -5.34 1.69
N ILE A 7 -2.86 -4.04 1.64
CA ILE A 7 -4.15 -3.51 1.22
C ILE A 7 -4.00 -2.93 -0.19
N VAL A 8 -4.78 -3.45 -1.13
CA VAL A 8 -4.59 -3.20 -2.55
C VAL A 8 -5.74 -2.37 -3.13
N GLY A 9 -5.36 -1.34 -3.87
CA GLY A 9 -6.27 -0.58 -4.73
C GLY A 9 -5.85 -0.72 -6.19
N SER A 10 -6.71 -1.29 -7.02
CA SER A 10 -6.38 -1.56 -8.41
C SER A 10 -7.56 -1.28 -9.34
N VAL A 11 -7.28 -0.64 -10.47
CA VAL A 11 -8.28 -0.40 -11.53
C VAL A 11 -8.17 -1.47 -12.61
N MET A 12 -6.96 -1.71 -13.11
CA MET A 12 -6.69 -2.61 -14.25
C MET A 12 -5.92 -3.87 -13.86
N GLY A 13 -5.76 -4.12 -12.57
CA GLY A 13 -5.07 -5.32 -12.09
C GLY A 13 -3.56 -5.17 -11.90
N THR A 14 -2.92 -4.11 -12.36
CA THR A 14 -1.47 -3.94 -12.26
C THR A 14 -1.00 -3.83 -10.80
N ALA A 15 -1.71 -3.05 -9.99
CA ALA A 15 -1.37 -2.93 -8.57
C ALA A 15 -1.53 -4.27 -7.84
N LEU A 16 -2.52 -5.08 -8.24
CA LEU A 16 -2.69 -6.41 -7.67
C LEU A 16 -1.52 -7.33 -8.04
N GLU A 17 -1.05 -7.29 -9.29
CA GLU A 17 0.12 -8.07 -9.72
C GLU A 17 1.37 -7.67 -8.95
N VAL A 18 1.58 -6.37 -8.76
CA VAL A 18 2.70 -5.86 -7.95
C VAL A 18 2.58 -6.34 -6.51
N ALA A 19 1.39 -6.24 -5.92
CA ALA A 19 1.14 -6.68 -4.56
C ALA A 19 1.41 -8.19 -4.38
N GLN A 20 1.01 -9.01 -5.35
CA GLN A 20 1.26 -10.45 -5.33
C GLN A 20 2.76 -10.78 -5.39
N ALA A 21 3.51 -10.05 -6.20
CA ALA A 21 4.97 -10.22 -6.28
C ALA A 21 5.65 -9.84 -4.96
N VAL A 22 5.22 -8.76 -4.34
CA VAL A 22 5.74 -8.30 -3.05
C VAL A 22 5.36 -9.28 -1.93
N GLU A 23 4.16 -9.82 -1.98
CA GLU A 23 3.73 -10.86 -1.05
C GLU A 23 4.68 -12.06 -1.07
N GLN A 24 5.06 -12.52 -2.26
CA GLN A 24 6.00 -13.62 -2.40
C GLN A 24 7.36 -13.30 -1.78
N GLU A 25 7.87 -12.08 -1.99
CA GLU A 25 9.14 -11.66 -1.40
C GLU A 25 9.08 -11.67 0.14
N PHE A 26 7.99 -11.19 0.72
CA PHE A 26 7.83 -11.20 2.17
C PHE A 26 7.74 -12.61 2.72
N ARG A 27 7.00 -13.51 2.07
CA ARG A 27 6.90 -14.91 2.49
C ARG A 27 8.24 -15.63 2.42
N HIS A 28 9.03 -15.37 1.39
CA HIS A 28 10.39 -15.90 1.26
C HIS A 28 11.30 -15.40 2.40
N ALA A 29 11.08 -14.19 2.87
CA ALA A 29 11.84 -13.62 3.99
C ALA A 29 11.33 -14.09 5.37
N GLY A 30 10.31 -14.94 5.42
CA GLY A 30 9.79 -15.52 6.64
C GLY A 30 8.69 -14.72 7.32
N HIS A 31 8.16 -13.69 6.68
CA HIS A 31 7.04 -12.91 7.22
C HIS A 31 5.71 -13.60 6.97
N GLU A 32 4.75 -13.37 7.87
CA GLU A 32 3.36 -13.74 7.66
C GLU A 32 2.67 -12.63 6.88
N VAL A 33 1.96 -12.98 5.80
CA VAL A 33 1.35 -11.98 4.92
C VAL A 33 -0.09 -12.34 4.65
N ARG A 34 -0.97 -11.34 4.72
CA ARG A 34 -2.31 -11.42 4.16
C ARG A 34 -2.49 -10.33 3.13
N LEU A 35 -3.01 -10.67 1.97
CA LEU A 35 -3.26 -9.76 0.87
C LEU A 35 -4.76 -9.50 0.76
N ASN A 36 -5.14 -8.23 0.70
CA ASN A 36 -6.54 -7.81 0.74
C ASN A 36 -6.83 -6.84 -0.41
N ALA A 37 -7.47 -7.34 -1.46
CA ALA A 37 -7.89 -6.54 -2.61
C ALA A 37 -9.37 -6.15 -2.55
N GLY A 38 -10.03 -6.40 -1.43
CA GLY A 38 -11.44 -6.07 -1.20
C GLY A 38 -11.68 -5.75 0.27
N PHE A 39 -11.04 -4.71 0.76
CA PHE A 39 -11.10 -4.34 2.18
C PHE A 39 -12.53 -4.09 2.64
N ARG A 40 -12.86 -4.62 3.82
CA ARG A 40 -14.12 -4.37 4.51
C ARG A 40 -13.84 -3.90 5.93
N LYS A 41 -14.73 -3.08 6.46
CA LYS A 41 -14.70 -2.64 7.84
C LYS A 41 -14.60 -3.86 8.77
N GLY A 42 -13.74 -3.77 9.78
CA GLY A 42 -13.50 -4.86 10.73
C GLY A 42 -12.32 -5.76 10.38
N GLN A 43 -11.67 -5.54 9.23
CA GLN A 43 -10.51 -6.34 8.80
C GLN A 43 -9.17 -5.77 9.25
N LEU A 44 -9.14 -4.54 9.77
CA LEU A 44 -7.94 -4.00 10.38
C LEU A 44 -7.75 -4.59 11.78
N ASP A 45 -6.53 -5.09 12.04
CA ASP A 45 -6.16 -5.60 13.35
C ASP A 45 -5.69 -4.43 14.23
N ASP A 46 -6.17 -4.36 15.46
CA ASP A 46 -5.72 -3.36 16.44
C ASP A 46 -4.32 -3.64 16.98
N ASN A 47 -3.76 -4.81 16.69
CA ASN A 47 -2.43 -5.17 17.15
C ASN A 47 -1.36 -4.34 16.42
N PRO A 48 -0.64 -3.43 17.12
CA PRO A 48 0.34 -2.57 16.47
C PRO A 48 1.56 -3.32 15.91
N ALA A 49 1.70 -4.60 16.22
CA ALA A 49 2.74 -5.43 15.61
C ALA A 49 2.44 -5.78 14.15
N GLU A 50 1.18 -5.68 13.71
CA GLU A 50 0.84 -5.87 12.30
C GLU A 50 1.25 -4.63 11.50
N VAL A 51 2.06 -4.84 10.46
CA VAL A 51 2.51 -3.78 9.57
C VAL A 51 1.53 -3.69 8.40
N ILE A 52 1.18 -2.47 8.00
CA ILE A 52 0.25 -2.24 6.89
C ILE A 52 1.05 -1.78 5.68
N LEU A 53 0.91 -2.49 4.56
CA LEU A 53 1.47 -2.05 3.29
C LEU A 53 0.33 -1.70 2.35
N ILE A 54 0.29 -0.45 1.90
CA ILE A 54 -0.70 0.01 0.95
C ILE A 54 -0.08 -0.04 -0.45
N CYS A 55 -0.71 -0.78 -1.36
CA CYS A 55 -0.28 -0.88 -2.75
C CYS A 55 -1.44 -0.44 -3.62
N THR A 56 -1.35 0.76 -4.19
CA THR A 56 -2.47 1.34 -4.92
C THR A 56 -2.07 1.96 -6.24
N SER A 57 -2.96 1.87 -7.22
CA SER A 57 -2.91 2.70 -8.42
C SER A 57 -3.79 3.93 -8.25
N ASN A 58 -3.73 4.84 -9.22
CA ASN A 58 -4.64 5.97 -9.32
C ASN A 58 -5.62 5.74 -10.45
N THR A 59 -6.79 6.36 -10.38
CA THR A 59 -7.58 6.64 -11.59
C THR A 59 -6.95 7.81 -12.35
N GLY A 60 -7.36 8.06 -13.59
CA GLY A 60 -6.78 9.11 -14.42
C GLY A 60 -6.86 10.52 -13.83
N MET A 61 -7.79 10.78 -12.91
CA MET A 61 -7.96 12.06 -12.23
C MET A 61 -7.32 12.13 -10.85
N GLY A 62 -6.57 11.10 -10.46
CA GLY A 62 -5.92 11.03 -9.15
C GLY A 62 -6.79 10.45 -8.04
N ASP A 63 -7.98 9.96 -8.38
CA ASP A 63 -8.89 9.36 -7.40
C ASP A 63 -8.44 7.97 -6.99
N LEU A 64 -8.93 7.53 -5.84
CA LEU A 64 -8.69 6.17 -5.35
C LEU A 64 -9.43 5.16 -6.22
N PRO A 65 -8.81 4.00 -6.52
CA PRO A 65 -9.55 2.88 -7.09
C PRO A 65 -10.73 2.47 -6.20
N LEU A 66 -11.84 2.06 -6.80
CA LEU A 66 -13.07 1.77 -6.06
C LEU A 66 -12.90 0.70 -4.99
N ASN A 67 -12.05 -0.30 -5.25
CA ASN A 67 -11.86 -1.39 -4.29
C ASN A 67 -11.09 -1.01 -3.02
N ILE A 68 -10.42 0.16 -2.99
CA ILE A 68 -9.74 0.65 -1.79
C ILE A 68 -10.51 1.79 -1.09
N VAL A 69 -11.55 2.32 -1.73
CA VAL A 69 -12.39 3.35 -1.12
C VAL A 69 -12.94 2.93 0.25
N PRO A 70 -13.41 1.69 0.47
CA PRO A 70 -13.86 1.29 1.80
C PRO A 70 -12.79 1.39 2.88
N PHE A 71 -11.54 1.14 2.54
CA PHE A 71 -10.41 1.33 3.46
C PHE A 71 -10.23 2.81 3.82
N TYR A 72 -10.23 3.67 2.81
CA TYR A 72 -10.11 5.11 3.01
C TYR A 72 -11.26 5.66 3.85
N ASP A 73 -12.50 5.26 3.55
CA ASP A 73 -13.69 5.69 4.29
C ASP A 73 -13.60 5.25 5.76
N HIS A 74 -13.12 4.03 6.00
CA HIS A 74 -12.90 3.54 7.36
C HIS A 74 -11.90 4.41 8.12
N LEU A 75 -10.80 4.79 7.48
CA LEU A 75 -9.79 5.67 8.10
C LEU A 75 -10.38 7.05 8.42
N LYS A 76 -11.16 7.62 7.51
CA LYS A 76 -11.67 8.99 7.64
C LYS A 76 -12.87 9.11 8.57
N ASN A 77 -13.73 8.09 8.63
CA ASN A 77 -15.01 8.17 9.32
C ASN A 77 -15.02 7.46 10.67
N ASP A 78 -14.25 6.37 10.80
CA ASP A 78 -14.27 5.52 11.98
C ASP A 78 -13.07 5.73 12.91
N TYR A 79 -12.05 6.44 12.46
CA TYR A 79 -10.81 6.73 13.22
C TYR A 79 -10.24 5.47 13.89
N PRO A 80 -9.89 4.43 13.10
CA PRO A 80 -9.38 3.18 13.68
C PRO A 80 -8.12 3.43 14.51
N ARG A 81 -7.89 2.58 15.50
CA ARG A 81 -6.72 2.69 16.39
C ARG A 81 -5.48 2.14 15.71
N ILE A 82 -4.91 2.93 14.82
CA ILE A 82 -3.68 2.56 14.11
C ILE A 82 -2.47 3.38 14.52
N ALA A 83 -2.61 4.22 15.55
CA ALA A 83 -1.45 4.93 16.12
C ALA A 83 -0.41 3.91 16.57
N GLY A 84 0.85 4.10 16.14
CA GLY A 84 1.92 3.18 16.43
C GLY A 84 2.07 2.02 15.45
N HIS A 85 1.11 1.77 14.56
CA HIS A 85 1.31 0.82 13.46
C HIS A 85 2.37 1.37 12.50
N ARG A 86 3.25 0.48 12.05
CA ARG A 86 4.19 0.82 10.98
C ARG A 86 3.51 0.57 9.64
N TYR A 87 3.82 1.39 8.65
CA TYR A 87 3.24 1.18 7.32
C TYR A 87 4.22 1.58 6.21
N GLY A 88 3.91 1.13 5.01
CA GLY A 88 4.61 1.51 3.79
C GLY A 88 3.63 1.76 2.66
N ILE A 89 4.11 2.41 1.60
CA ILE A 89 3.31 2.77 0.44
C ILE A 89 4.01 2.33 -0.83
N ILE A 90 3.28 1.61 -1.69
CA ILE A 90 3.63 1.41 -3.09
C ILE A 90 2.57 2.10 -3.92
N ASN A 91 2.98 3.06 -4.73
CA ASN A 91 2.07 3.96 -5.44
C ASN A 91 2.34 3.88 -6.94
N LEU A 92 1.38 3.34 -7.68
CA LEU A 92 1.49 3.24 -9.13
C LEU A 92 0.78 4.42 -9.78
N GLY A 93 1.39 4.99 -10.79
CA GLY A 93 0.79 6.09 -11.51
C GLY A 93 1.41 6.28 -12.88
N ASP A 94 0.99 7.34 -13.57
CA ASP A 94 1.48 7.73 -14.88
C ASP A 94 1.64 9.24 -14.87
N SER A 95 2.88 9.72 -14.98
CA SER A 95 3.21 11.14 -14.88
C SER A 95 2.69 11.97 -16.07
N SER A 96 2.19 11.31 -17.12
CA SER A 96 1.52 12.02 -18.23
C SER A 96 0.12 12.51 -17.87
N TYR A 97 -0.46 12.04 -16.76
CA TYR A 97 -1.78 12.48 -16.30
C TYR A 97 -1.68 13.51 -15.18
N PRO A 98 -2.67 14.44 -15.07
CA PRO A 98 -2.76 15.32 -13.91
C PRO A 98 -2.93 14.51 -12.61
N ASN A 99 -2.52 15.10 -11.49
CA ASN A 99 -2.62 14.46 -10.17
C ASN A 99 -1.89 13.11 -10.08
N PHE A 100 -0.72 13.05 -10.71
CA PHE A 100 0.14 11.88 -10.69
C PHE A 100 0.37 11.37 -9.26
N ALA A 101 0.16 10.07 -9.05
CA ALA A 101 0.39 9.40 -7.78
C ALA A 101 -0.40 9.97 -6.59
N GLN A 102 -1.49 10.69 -6.84
CA GLN A 102 -2.25 11.37 -5.79
C GLN A 102 -2.94 10.38 -4.83
N ALA A 103 -3.42 9.23 -5.34
CA ALA A 103 -4.12 8.25 -4.49
C ALA A 103 -3.24 7.77 -3.33
N GLY A 104 -1.98 7.40 -3.62
CA GLY A 104 -1.05 6.98 -2.58
C GLY A 104 -0.69 8.10 -1.63
N LYS A 105 -0.55 9.33 -2.13
CA LYS A 105 -0.30 10.50 -1.27
C LYS A 105 -1.45 10.75 -0.31
N THR A 106 -2.68 10.63 -0.80
CA THR A 106 -3.88 10.80 0.03
C THR A 106 -3.92 9.77 1.15
N LEU A 107 -3.64 8.51 0.85
CA LEU A 107 -3.61 7.44 1.85
C LEU A 107 -2.45 7.62 2.84
N ASP A 108 -1.28 8.03 2.36
CA ASP A 108 -0.12 8.30 3.21
C ASP A 108 -0.44 9.39 4.24
N GLU A 109 -0.99 10.51 3.79
CA GLU A 109 -1.38 11.61 4.67
C GLU A 109 -2.43 11.18 5.69
N THR A 110 -3.40 10.37 5.27
CA THR A 110 -4.46 9.90 6.15
C THR A 110 -3.91 8.95 7.22
N MET A 111 -3.01 8.05 6.85
CA MET A 111 -2.34 7.17 7.82
C MET A 111 -1.52 7.95 8.83
N ALA A 112 -0.77 8.94 8.36
CA ALA A 112 0.05 9.80 9.23
C ALA A 112 -0.83 10.62 10.19
N ASP A 113 -1.96 11.13 9.73
CA ASP A 113 -2.90 11.89 10.56
C ASP A 113 -3.48 11.05 11.69
N LEU A 114 -3.58 9.74 11.51
CA LEU A 114 -4.06 8.81 12.54
C LEU A 114 -2.93 8.31 13.46
N GLY A 115 -1.71 8.79 13.28
CA GLY A 115 -0.57 8.45 14.15
C GLY A 115 0.21 7.22 13.75
N ALA A 116 -0.05 6.65 12.59
CA ALA A 116 0.76 5.54 12.06
C ALA A 116 2.14 6.07 11.62
N GLN A 117 3.14 5.20 11.65
CA GLN A 117 4.53 5.55 11.35
C GLN A 117 4.98 4.90 10.04
N ARG A 118 5.29 5.73 9.05
CA ARG A 118 5.80 5.23 7.79
C ARG A 118 7.24 4.74 7.93
N ILE A 119 7.50 3.55 7.40
CA ILE A 119 8.85 2.99 7.34
C ILE A 119 9.40 3.24 5.94
N GLY A 120 10.49 4.00 5.86
CA GLY A 120 11.16 4.31 4.61
C GLY A 120 10.38 5.27 3.71
N GLU A 121 10.84 5.40 2.50
CA GLU A 121 10.20 6.23 1.48
C GLU A 121 9.15 5.44 0.71
N PRO A 122 8.07 6.09 0.26
CA PRO A 122 7.13 5.43 -0.63
C PRO A 122 7.82 4.99 -1.92
N LEU A 123 7.45 3.81 -2.42
CA LEU A 123 7.84 3.42 -3.76
C LEU A 123 6.83 4.01 -4.76
N VAL A 124 7.30 4.83 -5.67
CA VAL A 124 6.47 5.38 -6.75
C VAL A 124 6.86 4.72 -8.06
N LEU A 125 5.91 4.04 -8.67
CA LEU A 125 6.11 3.35 -9.95
C LEU A 125 5.40 4.15 -11.04
N ASP A 126 6.21 4.89 -11.82
CA ASP A 126 5.71 5.70 -12.93
C ASP A 126 5.70 4.85 -14.20
N ALA A 127 4.53 4.65 -14.80
CA ALA A 127 4.38 3.83 -15.99
C ALA A 127 5.19 4.32 -17.19
N ILE A 128 5.57 5.60 -17.21
CA ILE A 128 6.41 6.15 -18.28
C ILE A 128 7.88 5.77 -18.10
N ASP A 129 8.38 5.76 -16.87
CA ASP A 129 9.81 5.61 -16.58
C ASP A 129 10.21 4.16 -16.28
N ILE A 130 9.27 3.31 -15.89
CA ILE A 130 9.57 1.97 -15.41
C ILE A 130 9.05 0.91 -16.38
N ASP A 131 9.99 0.18 -16.99
CA ASP A 131 9.66 -0.92 -17.91
C ASP A 131 9.20 -2.17 -17.16
N ASP A 132 9.72 -2.41 -15.96
CA ASP A 132 9.41 -3.60 -15.17
C ASP A 132 9.05 -3.23 -13.72
N PRO A 133 7.78 -2.90 -13.48
CA PRO A 133 7.34 -2.53 -12.13
C PRO A 133 7.43 -3.69 -11.13
N ILE A 134 7.32 -4.93 -11.60
CA ILE A 134 7.40 -6.12 -10.73
C ILE A 134 8.79 -6.25 -10.12
N THR A 135 9.84 -6.15 -10.94
CA THR A 135 11.22 -6.23 -10.45
C THR A 135 11.55 -5.07 -9.51
N ALA A 136 11.12 -3.86 -9.86
CA ALA A 136 11.33 -2.68 -9.01
C ALA A 136 10.64 -2.87 -7.63
N ALA A 137 9.42 -3.39 -7.63
CA ALA A 137 8.68 -3.65 -6.40
C ALA A 137 9.33 -4.74 -5.54
N ARG A 138 9.82 -5.81 -6.16
CA ARG A 138 10.52 -6.88 -5.43
C ARG A 138 11.79 -6.38 -4.76
N THR A 139 12.57 -5.55 -5.46
CA THR A 139 13.79 -4.96 -4.90
C THR A 139 13.47 -4.05 -3.72
N TRP A 140 12.48 -3.19 -3.88
CA TRP A 140 12.02 -2.32 -2.80
C TRP A 140 11.55 -3.12 -1.60
N ALA A 141 10.77 -4.19 -1.83
CA ALA A 141 10.20 -5.03 -0.79
C ALA A 141 11.27 -5.71 0.06
N LYS A 142 12.34 -6.21 -0.58
CA LYS A 142 13.47 -6.80 0.15
C LYS A 142 14.08 -5.79 1.11
N ASN A 143 14.36 -4.59 0.62
CA ASN A 143 14.98 -3.54 1.43
C ASN A 143 14.04 -3.04 2.53
N TRP A 144 12.76 -2.87 2.19
CA TRP A 144 11.76 -2.41 3.16
C TRP A 144 11.54 -3.42 4.28
N SER A 145 11.42 -4.70 3.95
CA SER A 145 11.19 -5.74 4.96
C SER A 145 12.35 -5.90 5.92
N ASN A 146 13.56 -5.56 5.52
CA ASN A 146 14.73 -5.58 6.42
C ASN A 146 14.65 -4.51 7.51
N GLN A 147 13.76 -3.53 7.37
CA GLN A 147 13.57 -2.46 8.36
C GLN A 147 12.47 -2.80 9.39
N LEU A 148 11.82 -3.92 9.22
CA LEU A 148 10.72 -4.34 10.11
C LEU A 148 11.24 -5.18 11.34
#